data_718e726b3b511c2f5df72c0f962886f2
#
_entry.id   718e726b3b511c2f5df72c0f962886f2
#
_cell.length_a   1.000
_cell.length_b   1.000
_cell.length_c   1.000
_cell.angle_alpha   90.00
_cell.angle_beta   90.00
_cell.angle_gamma   90.00
#
_symmetry.space_group_name_H-M   'P 1'
#
loop_
_entity.id
_entity.type
_entity.pdbx_description
1 polymer ?
#
loop_
_entity_poly.entity_id
_entity_poly.type
_entity_poly.pdbx_seq_one_letter_code
_entity_poly.pdbx_strand_id
1 'polypeptide(L)'
;EEPMCIGGVFGGLDSGVTEETTDVFLESACFHPTWIRKTARRFGLNTDASFRFERGLDPNNTMYVLKRAALLIQELAGGKITGAVQDVYPAVAEPYTVEVTYEKINTLIGKDIPVETVKSILASLRWRSYPRLPRA
;
A
#
# COMPACT_ATOMS: atom_id res chain seq x y z
N GLU A 1 -16.37 -7.06 -24.03
CA GLU A 1 -15.88 -6.55 -22.72
C GLU A 1 -16.33 -5.09 -22.58
N GLU A 2 -17.07 -4.79 -21.53
CA GLU A 2 -17.50 -3.43 -21.23
C GLU A 2 -16.63 -2.85 -20.10
N PRO A 3 -16.21 -1.56 -20.20
CA PRO A 3 -15.42 -0.94 -19.14
C PRO A 3 -16.29 -0.69 -17.90
N MET A 4 -15.85 -1.17 -16.73
CA MET A 4 -16.60 -1.05 -15.48
C MET A 4 -16.20 0.17 -14.64
N CYS A 5 -14.97 0.64 -14.74
CA CYS A 5 -14.44 1.74 -13.93
C CYS A 5 -13.16 2.31 -14.54
N ILE A 6 -12.69 3.45 -14.01
CA ILE A 6 -11.33 3.94 -14.22
C ILE A 6 -10.49 3.47 -13.04
N GLY A 7 -9.75 2.38 -13.22
CA GLY A 7 -9.02 1.71 -12.14
C GLY A 7 -8.18 2.66 -11.29
N GLY A 8 -8.36 2.65 -9.97
CA GLY A 8 -7.68 3.51 -9.01
C GLY A 8 -8.04 4.99 -9.06
N VAL A 9 -9.03 5.40 -9.89
CA VAL A 9 -9.46 6.80 -10.02
C VAL A 9 -10.93 6.96 -9.70
N PHE A 10 -11.83 6.26 -10.44
CA PHE A 10 -13.27 6.45 -10.29
C PHE A 10 -14.06 5.18 -10.59
N GLY A 11 -15.04 4.86 -9.75
CA GLY A 11 -15.95 3.75 -9.94
C GLY A 11 -16.91 3.95 -11.11
N GLY A 12 -17.44 2.85 -11.64
CA GLY A 12 -18.46 2.89 -12.68
C GLY A 12 -19.86 3.18 -12.13
N LEU A 13 -20.75 3.64 -13.00
CA LEU A 13 -22.12 4.00 -12.63
C LEU A 13 -22.91 2.79 -12.13
N ASP A 14 -22.78 1.66 -12.82
CA ASP A 14 -23.60 0.47 -12.58
C ASP A 14 -22.93 -0.57 -11.66
N SER A 15 -21.71 -0.30 -11.19
CA SER A 15 -20.95 -1.18 -10.30
C SER A 15 -20.91 -0.73 -8.84
N GLY A 16 -21.66 0.31 -8.51
CA GLY A 16 -21.77 0.84 -7.15
C GLY A 16 -22.62 -0.05 -6.23
N VAL A 17 -22.33 0.01 -4.93
CA VAL A 17 -23.15 -0.65 -3.89
C VAL A 17 -24.45 0.11 -3.71
N THR A 18 -25.59 -0.63 -3.61
CA THR A 18 -26.93 -0.11 -3.37
C THR A 18 -27.55 -0.77 -2.13
N GLU A 19 -28.72 -0.31 -1.70
CA GLU A 19 -29.51 -0.93 -0.61
C GLU A 19 -29.88 -2.40 -0.90
N GLU A 20 -29.90 -2.80 -2.18
CA GLU A 20 -30.26 -4.15 -2.61
C GLU A 20 -29.02 -5.06 -2.82
N THR A 21 -27.82 -4.54 -2.61
CA THR A 21 -26.57 -5.31 -2.83
C THR A 21 -26.42 -6.38 -1.74
N THR A 22 -26.41 -7.63 -2.17
CA THR A 22 -26.22 -8.81 -1.30
C THR A 22 -24.84 -9.43 -1.41
N ASP A 23 -24.20 -9.27 -2.57
CA ASP A 23 -22.89 -9.85 -2.86
C ASP A 23 -21.93 -8.77 -3.34
N VAL A 24 -20.70 -8.82 -2.84
CA VAL A 24 -19.65 -7.86 -3.21
C VAL A 24 -18.39 -8.57 -3.65
N PHE A 25 -17.75 -8.05 -4.69
CA PHE A 25 -16.41 -8.42 -5.08
C PHE A 25 -15.44 -7.38 -4.48
N LEU A 26 -14.53 -7.84 -3.63
CA LEU A 26 -13.59 -6.97 -2.94
C LEU A 26 -12.24 -6.99 -3.64
N GLU A 27 -11.81 -5.84 -4.13
CA GLU A 27 -10.50 -5.63 -4.74
C GLU A 27 -9.58 -4.84 -3.80
N SER A 28 -8.33 -5.28 -3.67
CA SER A 28 -7.25 -4.52 -3.07
C SER A 28 -6.07 -4.49 -4.05
N ALA A 29 -5.86 -3.36 -4.68
CA ALA A 29 -4.90 -3.21 -5.77
C ALA A 29 -3.73 -2.28 -5.42
N CYS A 30 -2.65 -2.38 -6.19
CA CYS A 30 -1.57 -1.42 -6.23
C CYS A 30 -1.42 -0.91 -7.67
N PHE A 31 -1.70 0.36 -7.89
CA PHE A 31 -1.59 1.01 -9.19
C PHE A 31 -0.31 1.84 -9.29
N HIS A 32 0.21 1.98 -10.50
CA HIS A 32 1.39 2.80 -10.75
C HIS A 32 1.07 4.29 -10.54
N PRO A 33 1.73 4.99 -9.59
CA PRO A 33 1.34 6.34 -9.14
C PRO A 33 1.28 7.38 -10.26
N THR A 34 2.25 7.33 -11.18
CA THR A 34 2.34 8.28 -12.30
C THR A 34 1.14 8.16 -13.24
N TRP A 35 0.67 6.95 -13.52
CA TRP A 35 -0.47 6.75 -14.40
C TRP A 35 -1.77 7.20 -13.75
N ILE A 36 -1.96 6.92 -12.47
CA ILE A 36 -3.11 7.42 -11.71
C ILE A 36 -3.15 8.95 -11.75
N ARG A 37 -2.03 9.61 -11.44
CA ARG A 37 -1.94 11.08 -11.47
C ARG A 37 -2.25 11.66 -12.85
N LYS A 38 -1.69 11.09 -13.92
CA LYS A 38 -1.95 11.54 -15.29
C LYS A 38 -3.41 11.37 -15.66
N THR A 39 -4.01 10.24 -15.32
CA THR A 39 -5.41 9.94 -15.62
C THR A 39 -6.36 10.84 -14.83
N ALA A 40 -6.17 10.98 -13.52
CA ALA A 40 -6.97 11.86 -12.69
C ALA A 40 -6.96 13.31 -13.20
N ARG A 41 -5.79 13.83 -13.55
CA ARG A 41 -5.64 15.18 -14.11
C ARG A 41 -6.30 15.32 -15.48
N ARG A 42 -6.14 14.33 -16.36
CA ARG A 42 -6.72 14.36 -17.71
C ARG A 42 -8.23 14.48 -17.68
N PHE A 43 -8.88 13.80 -16.74
CA PHE A 43 -10.35 13.80 -16.62
C PHE A 43 -10.88 14.77 -15.55
N GLY A 44 -10.02 15.49 -14.85
CA GLY A 44 -10.42 16.39 -13.76
C GLY A 44 -11.03 15.67 -12.55
N LEU A 45 -10.70 14.38 -12.34
CA LEU A 45 -11.26 13.53 -11.31
C LEU A 45 -10.33 13.45 -10.09
N ASN A 46 -10.64 14.23 -9.06
CA ASN A 46 -9.94 14.18 -7.76
C ASN A 46 -10.78 13.39 -6.76
N THR A 47 -10.45 12.11 -6.59
CA THR A 47 -11.13 11.22 -5.66
C THR A 47 -10.19 10.81 -4.53
N ASP A 48 -10.74 10.29 -3.43
CA ASP A 48 -9.95 9.72 -2.34
C ASP A 48 -9.06 8.56 -2.82
N ALA A 49 -9.54 7.77 -3.78
CA ALA A 49 -8.77 6.70 -4.39
C ALA A 49 -7.56 7.26 -5.17
N SER A 50 -7.80 8.18 -6.10
CA SER A 50 -6.73 8.79 -6.90
C SER A 50 -5.71 9.51 -6.02
N PHE A 51 -6.14 10.21 -4.98
CA PHE A 51 -5.29 10.89 -4.02
C PHE A 51 -4.32 9.93 -3.30
N ARG A 52 -4.78 8.75 -2.90
CA ARG A 52 -3.94 7.74 -2.25
C ARG A 52 -3.02 7.02 -3.24
N PHE A 53 -3.57 6.54 -4.33
CA PHE A 53 -2.81 5.78 -5.32
C PHE A 53 -1.73 6.61 -6.04
N GLU A 54 -1.99 7.89 -6.32
CA GLU A 54 -1.00 8.76 -6.98
C GLU A 54 0.26 9.05 -6.16
N ARG A 55 0.21 8.80 -4.84
CA ARG A 55 1.35 8.95 -3.92
C ARG A 55 2.17 7.69 -3.76
N GLY A 56 1.68 6.59 -4.29
CA GLY A 56 2.28 5.27 -4.16
C GLY A 56 1.81 4.54 -2.90
N LEU A 57 1.56 3.27 -3.06
CA LEU A 57 1.22 2.33 -1.99
C LEU A 57 2.26 1.23 -1.92
N ASP A 58 2.39 0.61 -0.76
CA ASP A 58 3.20 -0.60 -0.60
C ASP A 58 2.45 -1.80 -1.19
N PRO A 59 2.93 -2.39 -2.30
CA PRO A 59 2.28 -3.54 -2.90
C PRO A 59 2.27 -4.78 -1.99
N ASN A 60 3.21 -4.90 -1.05
CA ASN A 60 3.25 -6.00 -0.09
C ASN A 60 2.13 -5.93 0.94
N ASN A 61 1.44 -4.79 1.07
CA ASN A 61 0.38 -4.59 2.04
C ASN A 61 -1.03 -4.93 1.49
N THR A 62 -1.18 -5.13 0.19
CA THR A 62 -2.49 -5.33 -0.47
C THR A 62 -3.26 -6.53 0.10
N MET A 63 -2.59 -7.66 0.27
CA MET A 63 -3.20 -8.88 0.83
C MET A 63 -3.65 -8.70 2.29
N TYR A 64 -2.84 -8.02 3.10
CA TYR A 64 -3.21 -7.75 4.49
C TYR A 64 -4.45 -6.85 4.56
N VAL A 65 -4.49 -5.79 3.76
CA VAL A 65 -5.61 -4.85 3.70
C VAL A 65 -6.88 -5.54 3.19
N LEU A 66 -6.77 -6.38 2.16
CA LEU A 66 -7.90 -7.17 1.65
C LEU A 66 -8.53 -8.03 2.75
N LYS A 67 -7.71 -8.81 3.45
CA LYS A 67 -8.18 -9.67 4.55
C LYS A 67 -8.80 -8.85 5.67
N ARG A 68 -8.20 -7.72 6.04
CA ARG A 68 -8.73 -6.83 7.07
C ARG A 68 -10.09 -6.25 6.67
N ALA A 69 -10.25 -5.80 5.43
CA ALA A 69 -11.52 -5.29 4.91
C ALA A 69 -12.60 -6.37 4.89
N ALA A 70 -12.27 -7.58 4.42
CA ALA A 70 -13.20 -8.70 4.42
C ALA A 70 -13.71 -9.06 5.83
N LEU A 71 -12.80 -9.09 6.83
CA LEU A 71 -13.19 -9.33 8.22
C LEU A 71 -14.07 -8.22 8.79
N LEU A 72 -13.80 -6.96 8.44
CA LEU A 72 -14.65 -5.83 8.86
C LEU A 72 -16.05 -5.91 8.24
N ILE A 73 -16.17 -6.31 6.98
CA ILE A 73 -17.47 -6.52 6.34
C ILE A 73 -18.23 -7.62 7.05
N GLN A 74 -17.58 -8.74 7.38
CA GLN A 74 -18.23 -9.81 8.17
C GLN A 74 -18.71 -9.33 9.53
N GLU A 75 -17.90 -8.57 10.24
CA GLU A 75 -18.21 -8.06 11.57
C GLU A 75 -19.39 -7.07 11.56
N LEU A 76 -19.41 -6.16 10.57
CA LEU A 76 -20.37 -5.05 10.53
C LEU A 76 -21.65 -5.38 9.74
N ALA A 77 -21.54 -6.17 8.68
CA ALA A 77 -22.66 -6.52 7.79
C ALA A 77 -23.10 -7.98 7.89
N GLY A 78 -22.43 -8.83 8.66
CA GLY A 78 -22.84 -10.23 8.88
C GLY A 78 -22.64 -11.15 7.67
N GLY A 79 -21.89 -10.75 6.65
CA GLY A 79 -21.66 -11.53 5.43
C GLY A 79 -20.77 -12.75 5.63
N LYS A 80 -20.65 -13.56 4.58
CA LYS A 80 -19.75 -14.73 4.53
C LYS A 80 -18.78 -14.60 3.38
N ILE A 81 -17.53 -14.99 3.60
CA ILE A 81 -16.55 -15.12 2.52
C ILE A 81 -16.86 -16.42 1.78
N THR A 82 -17.26 -16.32 0.50
CA THR A 82 -17.71 -17.47 -0.29
C THR A 82 -16.69 -17.95 -1.31
N GLY A 83 -15.70 -17.11 -1.63
CA GLY A 83 -14.68 -17.41 -2.64
C GLY A 83 -13.27 -17.54 -2.07
N ALA A 84 -12.41 -18.22 -2.80
CA ALA A 84 -10.97 -18.22 -2.51
C ALA A 84 -10.37 -16.85 -2.85
N VAL A 85 -9.39 -16.43 -2.04
CA VAL A 85 -8.63 -15.23 -2.34
C VAL A 85 -7.72 -15.48 -3.55
N GLN A 86 -7.79 -14.60 -4.54
CA GLN A 86 -6.87 -14.60 -5.66
C GLN A 86 -5.83 -13.50 -5.45
N ASP A 87 -4.56 -13.87 -5.52
CA ASP A 87 -3.44 -12.92 -5.41
C ASP A 87 -2.62 -12.97 -6.71
N VAL A 88 -2.57 -11.84 -7.39
CA VAL A 88 -1.79 -11.68 -8.62
C VAL A 88 -0.70 -10.65 -8.37
N TYR A 89 0.49 -11.12 -8.07
CA TYR A 89 1.65 -10.28 -7.75
C TYR A 89 2.83 -10.64 -8.67
N PRO A 90 2.83 -10.15 -9.93
CA PRO A 90 3.77 -10.58 -10.96
C PRO A 90 5.21 -10.15 -10.72
N ALA A 91 5.44 -9.06 -9.99
CA ALA A 91 6.77 -8.54 -9.71
C ALA A 91 6.87 -8.13 -8.24
N VAL A 92 7.41 -9.03 -7.42
CA VAL A 92 7.60 -8.78 -5.98
C VAL A 92 8.53 -7.59 -5.77
N ALA A 93 8.07 -6.61 -5.00
CA ALA A 93 8.88 -5.45 -4.66
C ALA A 93 9.95 -5.85 -3.64
N GLU A 94 11.21 -5.73 -4.06
CA GLU A 94 12.33 -5.96 -3.16
C GLU A 94 12.50 -4.79 -2.18
N PRO A 95 12.81 -5.07 -0.91
CA PRO A 95 13.05 -4.03 0.06
C PRO A 95 14.33 -3.25 -0.26
N TYR A 96 14.26 -1.92 -0.11
CA TYR A 96 15.43 -1.07 -0.27
C TYR A 96 16.43 -1.31 0.87
N THR A 97 17.70 -1.45 0.49
CA THR A 97 18.82 -1.50 1.46
C THR A 97 19.59 -0.19 1.38
N VAL A 98 19.80 0.44 2.52
CA VAL A 98 20.54 1.69 2.65
C VAL A 98 21.77 1.45 3.54
N GLU A 99 22.96 1.70 2.99
CA GLU A 99 24.18 1.71 3.80
C GLU A 99 24.42 3.12 4.35
N VAL A 100 24.51 3.23 5.67
CA VAL A 100 24.76 4.50 6.34
C VAL A 100 25.63 4.27 7.60
N THR A 101 26.57 5.18 7.86
CA THR A 101 27.37 5.17 9.10
C THR A 101 26.66 5.98 10.19
N TYR A 102 26.89 5.63 11.45
CA TYR A 102 26.38 6.41 12.58
C TYR A 102 26.92 7.85 12.58
N GLU A 103 28.18 8.03 12.18
CA GLU A 103 28.78 9.36 11.99
C GLU A 103 27.98 10.20 10.97
N LYS A 104 27.61 9.60 9.83
CA LYS A 104 26.80 10.28 8.82
C LYS A 104 25.42 10.64 9.35
N ILE A 105 24.80 9.75 10.14
CA ILE A 105 23.51 10.02 10.80
C ILE A 105 23.66 11.23 11.73
N ASN A 106 24.65 11.23 12.61
CA ASN A 106 24.89 12.33 13.54
C ASN A 106 25.20 13.64 12.85
N THR A 107 25.99 13.60 11.78
CA THR A 107 26.28 14.80 10.95
C THR A 107 25.02 15.38 10.33
N LEU A 108 24.13 14.54 9.78
CA LEU A 108 22.88 15.01 9.17
C LEU A 108 21.89 15.56 10.19
N ILE A 109 21.84 14.97 11.38
CA ILE A 109 20.96 15.43 12.46
C ILE A 109 21.54 16.68 13.15
N GLY A 110 22.86 16.88 13.09
CA GLY A 110 23.55 17.97 13.80
C GLY A 110 23.73 17.71 15.29
N LYS A 111 23.61 16.46 15.76
CA LYS A 111 23.74 16.07 17.16
C LYS A 111 24.23 14.64 17.27
N ASP A 112 25.10 14.37 18.24
CA ASP A 112 25.53 13.01 18.56
C ASP A 112 24.43 12.26 19.29
N ILE A 113 24.01 11.16 18.67
CA ILE A 113 23.00 10.25 19.21
C ILE A 113 23.67 8.91 19.50
N PRO A 114 23.49 8.34 20.69
CA PRO A 114 24.04 7.03 21.02
C PRO A 114 23.54 5.96 20.03
N VAL A 115 24.44 5.06 19.64
CA VAL A 115 24.18 3.98 18.67
C VAL A 115 22.93 3.17 19.04
N GLU A 116 22.77 2.84 20.33
CA GLU A 116 21.63 2.06 20.80
C GLU A 116 20.31 2.83 20.66
N THR A 117 20.34 4.15 20.80
CA THR A 117 19.16 5.00 20.55
C THR A 117 18.77 4.98 19.07
N VAL A 118 19.77 5.10 18.16
CA VAL A 118 19.51 5.00 16.71
C VAL A 118 18.91 3.65 16.36
N LYS A 119 19.47 2.55 16.88
CA LYS A 119 18.94 1.19 16.66
C LYS A 119 17.51 1.05 17.18
N SER A 120 17.23 1.56 18.37
CA SER A 120 15.89 1.52 18.97
C SER A 120 14.87 2.27 18.13
N ILE A 121 15.21 3.46 17.63
CA ILE A 121 14.34 4.24 16.74
C ILE A 121 14.07 3.48 15.44
N LEU A 122 15.09 2.94 14.78
CA LEU A 122 14.95 2.17 13.55
C LEU A 122 14.08 0.92 13.77
N ALA A 123 14.28 0.21 14.87
CA ALA A 123 13.47 -0.95 15.22
C ALA A 123 11.99 -0.58 15.45
N SER A 124 11.72 0.55 16.11
CA SER A 124 10.34 1.04 16.31
C SER A 124 9.63 1.39 15.00
N LEU A 125 10.38 1.80 13.98
CA LEU A 125 9.93 2.05 12.62
C LEU A 125 9.87 0.77 11.76
N ARG A 126 10.10 -0.41 12.34
CA ARG A 126 10.17 -1.72 11.66
C ARG A 126 11.29 -1.81 10.60
N TRP A 127 12.29 -0.96 10.66
CA TRP A 127 13.48 -1.09 9.85
C TRP A 127 14.37 -2.20 10.42
N ARG A 128 14.90 -3.07 9.55
CA ARG A 128 15.86 -4.09 9.95
C ARG A 128 17.27 -3.53 9.79
N SER A 129 18.06 -3.54 10.85
CA SER A 129 19.48 -3.22 10.79
C SER A 129 20.29 -4.50 10.65
N TYR A 130 21.20 -4.52 9.69
CA TYR A 130 22.15 -5.63 9.49
C TYR A 130 23.57 -5.12 9.75
N PRO A 131 24.43 -5.90 10.42
CA PRO A 131 25.86 -5.59 10.45
C PRO A 131 26.41 -5.59 9.03
N ARG A 132 27.35 -4.69 8.76
CA ARG A 132 28.00 -4.63 7.44
C ARG A 132 28.70 -5.97 7.18
N LEU A 133 28.33 -6.65 6.12
CA LEU A 133 29.10 -7.82 5.67
C LEU A 133 30.48 -7.34 5.18
N PRO A 134 31.58 -8.06 5.52
CA PRO A 134 32.88 -7.75 4.96
C PRO A 134 32.78 -7.81 3.43
N ARG A 135 33.34 -6.82 2.75
CA ARG A 135 33.47 -6.85 1.29
C ARG A 135 34.35 -8.03 0.91
N ALA A 136 33.86 -8.90 0.04
CA ALA A 136 34.64 -9.97 -0.57
C ALA A 136 35.73 -9.39 -1.48
#